data_90f24130835177dbf8a7df2681eed03e
#
_entry.id   90f24130835177dbf8a7df2681eed03e
#
_cell.length_a   1.000
_cell.length_b   1.000
_cell.length_c   1.000
_cell.angle_alpha   90.00
_cell.angle_beta   90.00
_cell.angle_gamma   90.00
#
_symmetry.space_group_name_H-M   'P 1'
#
loop_
_entity.id
_entity.type
_entity.pdbx_description
1 polymer ?
#
loop_
_entity_poly.entity_id
_entity_poly.type
_entity_poly.pdbx_seq_one_letter_code
_entity_poly.pdbx_strand_id
1 'polypeptide(L)'
;MNNEIPFYVYQHIDPESKEVLYVGIGQYDRAWCVRGNNRNKNHVSYLKEMFLKGYTLTDIVCITDNMLSKQQAMKVEAEKVDLYRPRFNKLLNKDHWHISRQQTQEMCYFAKALKEMGYGYQRIAYLLGSDKPKNKVMSIKRMLSYV
;
A
#
# COMPACT_ATOMS: atom_id res chain seq x y z
N MET A 1 -27.08 17.10 -4.09
CA MET A 1 -26.93 15.95 -3.19
C MET A 1 -26.04 14.90 -3.82
N ASN A 2 -25.00 14.57 -3.12
CA ASN A 2 -24.06 13.58 -3.63
C ASN A 2 -24.56 12.19 -3.26
N ASN A 3 -25.01 11.43 -4.26
CA ASN A 3 -25.49 10.05 -4.09
C ASN A 3 -24.34 9.02 -4.15
N GLU A 4 -23.12 9.48 -3.94
CA GLU A 4 -21.98 8.58 -3.97
C GLU A 4 -21.99 7.64 -2.77
N ILE A 5 -21.74 6.37 -3.06
CA ILE A 5 -21.63 5.34 -2.04
C ILE A 5 -20.28 5.55 -1.33
N PRO A 6 -20.29 5.63 0.00
CA PRO A 6 -19.05 5.85 0.74
C PRO A 6 -18.10 4.67 0.62
N PHE A 7 -16.83 4.96 0.75
CA PHE A 7 -15.78 3.96 0.82
C PHE A 7 -15.46 3.62 2.26
N TYR A 8 -14.84 2.48 2.47
CA TYR A 8 -14.27 2.09 3.74
C TYR A 8 -12.83 1.61 3.53
N VAL A 9 -12.06 1.63 4.59
CA VAL A 9 -10.74 1.00 4.65
C VAL A 9 -10.86 -0.24 5.51
N TYR A 10 -10.31 -1.35 5.04
CA TYR A 10 -10.38 -2.62 5.74
C TYR A 10 -9.01 -3.27 5.81
N GLN A 11 -8.87 -4.19 6.73
CA GLN A 11 -7.70 -5.01 6.90
C GLN A 11 -8.09 -6.48 6.88
N HIS A 12 -7.22 -7.32 6.34
CA HIS A 12 -7.24 -8.75 6.60
C HIS A 12 -6.16 -9.04 7.62
N ILE A 13 -6.55 -9.60 8.74
CA ILE A 13 -5.68 -9.83 9.90
C ILE A 13 -5.61 -11.33 10.15
N ASP A 14 -4.40 -11.84 10.38
CA ASP A 14 -4.22 -13.23 10.76
C ASP A 14 -4.89 -13.45 12.13
N PRO A 15 -5.87 -14.36 12.22
CA PRO A 15 -6.58 -14.56 13.50
C PRO A 15 -5.70 -15.17 14.59
N GLU A 16 -4.60 -15.82 14.23
CA GLU A 16 -3.69 -16.44 15.18
C GLU A 16 -2.59 -15.48 15.65
N SER A 17 -1.87 -14.88 14.72
CA SER A 17 -0.73 -13.99 15.01
C SER A 17 -1.09 -12.53 15.19
N LYS A 18 -2.28 -12.13 14.73
CA LYS A 18 -2.73 -10.74 14.69
C LYS A 18 -1.94 -9.86 13.72
N GLU A 19 -1.17 -10.47 12.82
CA GLU A 19 -0.46 -9.76 11.77
C GLU A 19 -1.45 -9.14 10.79
N VAL A 20 -1.23 -7.89 10.40
CA VAL A 20 -1.99 -7.24 9.33
C VAL A 20 -1.46 -7.76 7.99
N LEU A 21 -2.27 -8.54 7.30
CA LEU A 21 -1.89 -9.23 6.07
C LEU A 21 -2.14 -8.39 4.82
N TYR A 22 -3.15 -7.55 4.86
CA TYR A 22 -3.58 -6.76 3.72
C TYR A 22 -4.38 -5.56 4.19
N VAL A 23 -4.17 -4.42 3.53
CA VAL A 23 -4.97 -3.20 3.72
C VAL A 23 -5.56 -2.83 2.36
N GLY A 24 -6.85 -2.55 2.32
CA GLY A 24 -7.52 -2.18 1.08
C GLY A 24 -8.63 -1.18 1.29
N ILE A 25 -9.10 -0.61 0.20
CA ILE A 25 -10.30 0.23 0.17
C ILE A 25 -11.41 -0.55 -0.51
N GLY A 26 -12.64 -0.31 -0.10
CA GLY A 26 -13.76 -1.02 -0.68
C GLY A 26 -15.07 -0.28 -0.56
N GLN A 27 -16.00 -0.78 -1.33
CA GLN A 27 -17.42 -0.44 -1.27
C GLN A 27 -18.19 -1.76 -1.20
N TYR A 28 -19.37 -1.77 -0.61
CA TYR A 28 -20.19 -2.96 -0.48
C TYR A 28 -19.44 -4.11 0.21
N ASP A 29 -19.38 -5.27 -0.42
CA ASP A 29 -18.78 -6.49 0.14
C ASP A 29 -17.33 -6.74 -0.27
N ARG A 30 -16.64 -5.74 -0.79
CA ARG A 30 -15.26 -5.89 -1.30
C ARG A 30 -14.31 -6.52 -0.28
N ALA A 31 -14.42 -6.15 1.00
CA ALA A 31 -13.56 -6.68 2.06
C ALA A 31 -13.71 -8.19 2.23
N TRP A 32 -14.90 -8.73 1.92
CA TRP A 32 -15.22 -10.16 2.05
C TRP A 32 -15.09 -10.93 0.74
N CYS A 33 -14.66 -10.27 -0.34
CA CYS A 33 -14.44 -10.96 -1.63
C CYS A 33 -13.15 -11.72 -1.61
N VAL A 34 -13.21 -13.03 -1.82
CA VAL A 34 -12.04 -13.91 -1.97
C VAL A 34 -11.73 -14.16 -3.44
N ARG A 35 -12.72 -14.02 -4.30
CA ARG A 35 -12.62 -14.30 -5.73
C ARG A 35 -12.28 -13.05 -6.52
N GLY A 36 -11.73 -13.25 -7.70
CA GLY A 36 -11.52 -12.21 -8.69
C GLY A 36 -10.05 -11.95 -8.99
N ASN A 37 -9.84 -11.30 -10.12
CA ASN A 37 -8.51 -11.03 -10.67
C ASN A 37 -7.73 -9.97 -9.87
N ASN A 38 -8.39 -9.35 -8.89
CA ASN A 38 -7.82 -8.24 -8.13
C ASN A 38 -7.15 -8.66 -6.83
N ARG A 39 -7.15 -9.95 -6.53
CA ARG A 39 -6.48 -10.47 -5.33
C ARG A 39 -5.25 -11.25 -5.72
N ASN A 40 -4.17 -11.03 -4.97
CA ASN A 40 -2.93 -11.79 -5.11
C ASN A 40 -3.21 -13.28 -4.86
N LYS A 41 -2.64 -14.15 -5.69
CA LYS A 41 -2.80 -15.60 -5.57
C LYS A 41 -2.35 -16.13 -4.21
N ASN A 42 -1.26 -15.61 -3.68
CA ASN A 42 -0.75 -16.00 -2.37
C ASN A 42 -1.71 -15.59 -1.25
N HIS A 43 -2.35 -14.44 -1.40
CA HIS A 43 -3.37 -13.96 -0.46
C HIS A 43 -4.57 -14.91 -0.45
N VAL A 44 -5.07 -15.27 -1.63
CA VAL A 44 -6.19 -16.22 -1.76
C VAL A 44 -5.83 -17.58 -1.17
N SER A 45 -4.64 -18.10 -1.45
CA SER A 45 -4.16 -19.38 -0.89
C SER A 45 -4.10 -19.34 0.64
N TYR A 46 -3.61 -18.25 1.19
CA TYR A 46 -3.54 -18.05 2.63
C TYR A 46 -4.93 -18.06 3.27
N LEU A 47 -5.88 -17.36 2.67
CA LEU A 47 -7.26 -17.34 3.16
C LEU A 47 -7.87 -18.74 3.14
N LYS A 48 -7.62 -19.51 2.08
CA LYS A 48 -8.09 -20.90 1.99
C LYS A 48 -7.51 -21.77 3.10
N GLU A 49 -6.22 -21.61 3.43
CA GLU A 49 -5.60 -22.32 4.54
C GLU A 49 -6.29 -21.98 5.88
N MET A 50 -6.62 -20.71 6.09
CA MET A 50 -7.32 -20.29 7.31
C MET A 50 -8.72 -20.90 7.38
N PHE A 51 -9.42 -20.98 6.26
CA PHE A 51 -10.74 -21.62 6.19
C PHE A 51 -10.65 -23.11 6.52
N LEU A 52 -9.60 -23.79 6.06
CA LEU A 52 -9.37 -25.20 6.39
C LEU A 52 -9.09 -25.42 7.89
N LYS A 53 -8.53 -24.42 8.56
CA LYS A 53 -8.33 -24.44 10.01
C LYS A 53 -9.60 -24.13 10.81
N GLY A 54 -10.69 -23.77 10.13
CA GLY A 54 -11.97 -23.47 10.79
C GLY A 54 -12.26 -21.98 10.98
N TYR A 55 -11.38 -21.10 10.57
CA TYR A 55 -11.64 -19.66 10.62
C TYR A 55 -12.56 -19.22 9.49
N THR A 56 -13.27 -18.11 9.70
CA THR A 56 -14.15 -17.52 8.70
C THR A 56 -13.65 -16.12 8.34
N LEU A 57 -14.24 -15.54 7.30
CA LEU A 57 -13.92 -14.14 6.93
C LEU A 57 -14.23 -13.16 8.06
N THR A 58 -15.23 -13.45 8.88
CA THR A 58 -15.56 -12.62 10.05
C THR A 58 -14.38 -12.56 11.04
N ASP A 59 -13.61 -13.62 11.15
CA ASP A 59 -12.41 -13.66 12.01
C ASP A 59 -11.24 -12.89 11.44
N ILE A 60 -11.23 -12.66 10.13
CA ILE A 60 -10.09 -12.12 9.38
C ILE A 60 -10.31 -10.66 9.00
N VAL A 61 -11.52 -10.30 8.58
CA VAL A 61 -11.84 -8.96 8.09
C VAL A 61 -12.08 -7.98 9.24
N CYS A 62 -11.41 -6.84 9.17
CA CYS A 62 -11.61 -5.74 10.11
C CYS A 62 -11.81 -4.44 9.33
N ILE A 63 -12.96 -3.80 9.51
CA ILE A 63 -13.21 -2.46 8.96
C ILE A 63 -12.65 -1.45 9.94
N THR A 64 -11.65 -0.69 9.51
CA THR A 64 -10.97 0.26 10.40
C THR A 64 -11.48 1.68 10.27
N ASP A 65 -11.92 2.05 9.06
CA ASP A 65 -12.42 3.39 8.76
C ASP A 65 -13.60 3.27 7.82
N ASN A 66 -14.65 4.04 8.05
CA ASN A 66 -15.88 3.94 7.30
C ASN A 66 -16.37 5.31 6.86
N MET A 67 -17.35 5.34 5.96
CA MET A 67 -18.00 6.57 5.49
C MET A 67 -17.03 7.60 4.92
N LEU A 68 -16.04 7.14 4.16
CA LEU A 68 -15.00 7.99 3.59
C LEU A 68 -15.31 8.31 2.12
N SER A 69 -14.81 9.47 1.65
CA SER A 69 -14.70 9.72 0.22
C SER A 69 -13.59 8.83 -0.35
N LYS A 70 -13.57 8.67 -1.67
CA LYS A 70 -12.52 7.90 -2.34
C LYS A 70 -11.12 8.44 -2.00
N GLN A 71 -10.96 9.77 -2.01
CA GLN A 71 -9.68 10.43 -1.72
C GLN A 71 -9.25 10.18 -0.27
N GLN A 72 -10.18 10.30 0.68
CA GLN A 72 -9.89 10.02 2.09
C GLN A 72 -9.50 8.55 2.29
N ALA A 73 -10.23 7.63 1.66
CA ALA A 73 -9.94 6.20 1.75
C ALA A 73 -8.55 5.87 1.19
N MET A 74 -8.21 6.44 0.04
CA MET A 74 -6.88 6.25 -0.56
C MET A 74 -5.76 6.77 0.34
N LYS A 75 -5.98 7.89 0.99
CA LYS A 75 -5.00 8.46 1.92
C LYS A 75 -4.80 7.55 3.14
N VAL A 76 -5.88 7.09 3.74
CA VAL A 76 -5.82 6.20 4.91
C VAL A 76 -5.19 4.87 4.53
N GLU A 77 -5.55 4.30 3.37
CA GLU A 77 -4.92 3.08 2.88
C GLU A 77 -3.41 3.24 2.76
N ALA A 78 -2.96 4.31 2.11
CA ALA A 78 -1.54 4.56 1.92
C ALA A 78 -0.78 4.70 3.24
N GLU A 79 -1.36 5.40 4.21
CA GLU A 79 -0.77 5.55 5.54
C GLU A 79 -0.63 4.20 6.25
N LYS A 80 -1.67 3.36 6.16
CA LYS A 80 -1.67 2.05 6.81
C LYS A 80 -0.74 1.06 6.13
N VAL A 81 -0.67 1.07 4.80
CA VAL A 81 0.28 0.23 4.06
C VAL A 81 1.71 0.61 4.45
N ASP A 82 1.99 1.89 4.57
CA ASP A 82 3.31 2.36 4.99
C ASP A 82 3.64 1.94 6.43
N LEU A 83 2.64 2.01 7.32
CA LEU A 83 2.82 1.67 8.73
C LEU A 83 3.01 0.16 8.96
N TYR A 84 2.15 -0.65 8.36
CA TYR A 84 2.10 -2.11 8.63
C TYR A 84 2.92 -2.93 7.64
N ARG A 85 3.17 -2.42 6.44
CA ARG A 85 3.82 -3.13 5.34
C ARG A 85 3.26 -4.53 5.15
N PRO A 86 1.93 -4.64 4.87
CA PRO A 86 1.25 -5.92 4.86
C PRO A 86 1.77 -6.85 3.77
N ARG A 87 1.88 -8.11 4.11
CA ARG A 87 2.46 -9.18 3.30
C ARG A 87 1.85 -9.29 1.90
N PHE A 88 0.56 -9.07 1.76
CA PHE A 88 -0.16 -9.29 0.50
C PHE A 88 -0.48 -8.02 -0.28
N ASN A 89 -0.03 -6.88 0.15
CA ASN A 89 -0.10 -5.66 -0.65
C ASN A 89 0.99 -5.69 -1.73
N LYS A 90 0.64 -5.24 -2.93
CA LYS A 90 1.55 -5.31 -4.11
C LYS A 90 2.91 -4.67 -3.86
N LEU A 91 2.97 -3.68 -2.99
CA LEU A 91 4.20 -2.95 -2.68
C LEU A 91 5.25 -3.81 -2.00
N LEU A 92 4.84 -4.90 -1.32
CA LEU A 92 5.78 -5.79 -0.62
C LEU A 92 6.59 -6.67 -1.56
N ASN A 93 6.13 -6.88 -2.78
CA ASN A 93 6.83 -7.69 -3.77
C ASN A 93 7.87 -6.89 -4.56
N LYS A 94 8.05 -5.61 -4.21
CA LYS A 94 9.00 -4.69 -4.83
C LYS A 94 10.03 -4.27 -3.79
N ASP A 95 10.98 -3.40 -4.16
CA ASP A 95 11.86 -2.85 -3.17
C ASP A 95 11.05 -2.03 -2.14
N HIS A 96 11.63 -1.80 -0.98
CA HIS A 96 10.94 -1.12 0.12
C HIS A 96 10.70 0.37 -0.12
N TRP A 97 10.86 0.81 -1.35
CA TRP A 97 10.53 2.17 -1.74
C TRP A 97 9.04 2.36 -1.76
N HIS A 98 8.49 2.79 -0.65
CA HIS A 98 7.10 3.20 -0.56
C HIS A 98 7.06 4.65 -0.10
N ILE A 99 6.47 5.48 -0.93
CA ILE A 99 6.36 6.91 -0.66
C ILE A 99 4.89 7.24 -0.49
N SER A 100 4.49 7.67 0.70
CA SER A 100 3.16 8.21 0.92
C SER A 100 3.00 9.54 0.18
N ARG A 101 1.76 9.95 -0.08
CA ARG A 101 1.52 11.24 -0.75
C ARG A 101 2.08 12.43 0.02
N GLN A 102 2.07 12.38 1.36
CA GLN A 102 2.65 13.43 2.18
C GLN A 102 4.16 13.51 2.06
N GLN A 103 4.80 12.35 1.98
CA GLN A 103 6.26 12.27 1.86
C GLN A 103 6.77 12.61 0.46
N THR A 104 5.91 12.49 -0.55
CA THR A 104 6.33 12.69 -1.95
C THR A 104 6.95 14.07 -2.16
N GLN A 105 6.35 15.12 -1.64
CA GLN A 105 6.84 16.48 -1.83
C GLN A 105 8.19 16.67 -1.15
N GLU A 106 8.34 16.23 0.08
CA GLU A 106 9.62 16.30 0.81
C GLU A 106 10.71 15.52 0.10
N MET A 107 10.38 14.33 -0.40
CA MET A 107 11.34 13.51 -1.13
C MET A 107 11.74 14.13 -2.47
N CYS A 108 10.82 14.83 -3.14
CA CYS A 108 11.14 15.56 -4.36
C CYS A 108 12.17 16.67 -4.09
N TYR A 109 11.98 17.44 -3.04
CA TYR A 109 12.95 18.47 -2.64
C TYR A 109 14.28 17.87 -2.25
N PHE A 110 14.28 16.77 -1.53
CA PHE A 110 15.50 16.07 -1.12
C PHE A 110 16.25 15.53 -2.33
N ALA A 111 15.52 14.90 -3.27
CA ALA A 111 16.11 14.42 -4.52
C ALA A 111 16.76 15.55 -5.31
N LYS A 112 16.09 16.70 -5.40
CA LYS A 112 16.62 17.88 -6.07
C LYS A 112 17.93 18.35 -5.42
N ALA A 113 17.96 18.44 -4.11
CA ALA A 113 19.16 18.84 -3.37
C ALA A 113 20.32 17.89 -3.66
N LEU A 114 20.09 16.59 -3.66
CA LEU A 114 21.10 15.58 -3.97
C LEU A 114 21.59 15.72 -5.42
N LYS A 115 20.69 15.99 -6.34
CA LYS A 115 21.06 16.19 -7.76
C LYS A 115 21.94 17.43 -7.94
N GLU A 116 21.63 18.52 -7.25
CA GLU A 116 22.43 19.76 -7.27
C GLU A 116 23.82 19.54 -6.67
N MET A 117 23.95 18.57 -5.75
CA MET A 117 25.24 18.16 -5.19
C MET A 117 26.06 17.26 -6.13
N GLY A 118 25.50 16.90 -7.31
CA GLY A 118 26.21 16.11 -8.31
C GLY A 118 25.97 14.61 -8.29
N TYR A 119 25.05 14.12 -7.45
CA TYR A 119 24.74 12.69 -7.41
C TYR A 119 23.97 12.24 -8.66
N GLY A 120 24.26 11.03 -9.15
CA GLY A 120 23.51 10.40 -10.22
C GLY A 120 22.17 9.84 -9.73
N TYR A 121 21.28 9.52 -10.67
CA TYR A 121 19.93 9.08 -10.35
C TYR A 121 19.88 7.81 -9.50
N GLN A 122 20.72 6.82 -9.82
CA GLN A 122 20.76 5.58 -9.04
C GLN A 122 21.23 5.83 -7.61
N ARG A 123 22.24 6.68 -7.44
CA ARG A 123 22.75 7.03 -6.12
C ARG A 123 21.69 7.76 -5.30
N ILE A 124 20.94 8.66 -5.93
CA ILE A 124 19.82 9.37 -5.30
C ILE A 124 18.78 8.37 -4.83
N ALA A 125 18.38 7.42 -5.69
CA ALA A 125 17.43 6.39 -5.34
C ALA A 125 17.90 5.56 -4.13
N TYR A 126 19.16 5.17 -4.12
CA TYR A 126 19.75 4.46 -3.00
C TYR A 126 19.71 5.28 -1.70
N LEU A 127 20.10 6.54 -1.77
CA LEU A 127 20.10 7.43 -0.60
C LEU A 127 18.71 7.72 -0.06
N LEU A 128 17.68 7.64 -0.94
CA LEU A 128 16.29 7.78 -0.54
C LEU A 128 15.68 6.46 -0.05
N GLY A 129 16.46 5.39 0.01
CA GLY A 129 16.05 4.14 0.64
C GLY A 129 15.65 3.00 -0.29
N SER A 130 15.90 3.12 -1.61
CA SER A 130 15.57 2.05 -2.53
C SER A 130 16.53 0.87 -2.41
N ASP A 131 15.98 -0.35 -2.34
CA ASP A 131 16.75 -1.60 -2.38
C ASP A 131 17.19 -1.94 -3.82
N LYS A 132 16.54 -1.36 -4.81
CA LYS A 132 16.76 -1.63 -6.23
C LYS A 132 16.91 -0.31 -7.01
N PRO A 133 18.01 0.44 -6.77
CA PRO A 133 18.15 1.79 -7.31
C PRO A 133 18.13 1.83 -8.84
N LYS A 134 18.61 0.79 -9.53
CA LYS A 134 18.57 0.73 -11.00
C LYS A 134 17.14 0.80 -11.53
N ASN A 135 16.18 0.25 -10.79
CA ASN A 135 14.78 0.22 -11.21
C ASN A 135 14.03 1.53 -10.89
N LYS A 136 14.70 2.48 -10.22
CA LYS A 136 14.09 3.72 -9.76
C LYS A 136 14.56 4.97 -10.48
N VAL A 137 15.42 4.83 -11.49
CA VAL A 137 15.95 5.97 -12.25
C VAL A 137 14.83 6.84 -12.82
N MET A 138 13.82 6.24 -13.44
CA MET A 138 12.68 6.98 -13.98
C MET A 138 11.84 7.65 -12.90
N SER A 139 11.71 7.01 -11.74
CA SER A 139 11.00 7.59 -10.59
C SER A 139 11.72 8.85 -10.10
N ILE A 140 13.04 8.81 -10.01
CA ILE A 140 13.85 9.98 -9.60
C ILE A 140 13.71 11.11 -10.63
N LYS A 141 13.80 10.80 -11.93
CA LYS A 141 13.61 11.80 -12.97
C LYS A 141 12.23 12.47 -12.86
N ARG A 142 11.20 11.68 -12.55
CA ARG A 142 9.84 12.21 -12.37
C ARG A 142 9.76 13.12 -11.15
N MET A 143 10.36 12.73 -10.03
CA MET A 143 10.43 13.57 -8.83
C MET A 143 11.06 14.91 -9.12
N LEU A 144 12.17 14.91 -9.85
CA LEU A 144 12.89 16.14 -10.21
C LEU A 144 12.09 17.07 -11.13
N SER A 145 11.12 16.53 -11.88
CA SER A 145 10.27 17.33 -12.76
C SER A 145 9.19 18.12 -12.00
N TYR A 146 8.93 17.77 -10.74
CA TYR A 146 7.89 18.43 -9.93
C TYR A 146 8.42 19.61 -9.09
N VAL A 147 9.70 19.84 -9.10
CA VAL A 147 10.30 20.92 -8.27
C VAL A 147 11.23 21.82 -9.07
#